data_6d28e9bdae158f993b0717437ac31ff4
#
_entry.id   6d28e9bdae158f993b0717437ac31ff4
#
_cell.length_a   1.000
_cell.length_b   1.000
_cell.length_c   1.000
_cell.angle_alpha   90.00
_cell.angle_beta   90.00
_cell.angle_gamma   90.00
#
_symmetry.space_group_name_H-M   'P 1'
#
loop_
_entity.id
_entity.type
_entity.pdbx_description
1 polymer ?
#
loop_
_entity_poly.entity_id
_entity_poly.type
_entity_poly.pdbx_seq_one_letter_code
_entity_poly.pdbx_strand_id
1 'polypeptide(L)'
;MALTITTLAERPEFAATLWEMDHTWPEFALNDPLADLFYPFTDTTYAEYVLVADDDADPGRPVARACMMPYRSEDAELPDDGWDGVIRRGWLARERGQRPNGVSALEISVRKDRQGGGLSGVMLRAMRERAAALGFAELVAPVRPNHKHLEPGTPMAEYAWRTREDGLPYDPWLRVHVRAGGKIVKVAPRSMVVAGTLAEWRTWTGLPFDRSGEVEVPGALTPVLCRAEHDHAVYVEPNVWVSHPLS
;
A
#
# COMPACT_ATOMS: atom_id res chain seq x y z
N MET A 1 -8.46 27.90 1.56
CA MET A 1 -8.60 26.51 2.02
C MET A 1 -7.21 26.11 2.50
N ALA A 2 -7.03 25.95 3.79
CA ALA A 2 -5.76 25.47 4.35
C ALA A 2 -5.90 23.97 4.60
N LEU A 3 -5.00 23.20 4.00
CA LEU A 3 -4.87 21.77 4.25
C LEU A 3 -3.91 21.60 5.42
N THR A 4 -4.36 20.92 6.46
CA THR A 4 -3.54 20.58 7.62
C THR A 4 -3.23 19.10 7.59
N ILE A 5 -1.96 18.73 7.77
CA ILE A 5 -1.53 17.33 7.85
C ILE A 5 -0.88 17.12 9.22
N THR A 6 -1.40 16.15 9.97
CA THR A 6 -0.95 15.79 11.31
C THR A 6 -0.82 14.28 11.42
N THR A 7 -0.23 13.80 12.50
CA THR A 7 -0.29 12.38 12.83
C THR A 7 -1.60 12.06 13.55
N LEU A 8 -2.02 10.80 13.51
CA LEU A 8 -3.15 10.33 14.31
C LEU A 8 -2.85 10.40 15.81
N ALA A 9 -1.58 10.34 16.21
CA ALA A 9 -1.16 10.57 17.60
C ALA A 9 -1.41 12.01 18.07
N GLU A 10 -1.26 13.00 17.18
CA GLU A 10 -1.53 14.42 17.47
C GLU A 10 -3.03 14.74 17.44
N ARG A 11 -3.80 14.03 16.62
CA ARG A 11 -5.24 14.25 16.39
C ARG A 11 -6.01 12.93 16.54
N PRO A 12 -6.06 12.34 17.75
CA PRO A 12 -6.70 11.05 18.01
C PRO A 12 -8.23 11.04 17.75
N GLU A 13 -8.86 12.21 17.72
CA GLU A 13 -10.28 12.35 17.38
C GLU A 13 -10.62 11.87 15.97
N PHE A 14 -9.65 11.79 15.05
CA PHE A 14 -9.86 11.23 13.73
C PHE A 14 -9.91 9.70 13.68
N ALA A 15 -9.55 9.00 14.76
CA ALA A 15 -9.48 7.54 14.75
C ALA A 15 -10.78 6.87 14.28
N ALA A 16 -11.94 7.41 14.66
CA ALA A 16 -13.23 6.87 14.28
C ALA A 16 -13.57 7.15 12.79
N THR A 17 -13.31 8.38 12.32
CA THR A 17 -13.75 8.82 10.98
C THR A 17 -12.75 8.49 9.88
N LEU A 18 -11.49 8.22 10.24
CA LEU A 18 -10.42 7.96 9.27
C LEU A 18 -10.70 6.72 8.40
N TRP A 19 -11.30 5.69 8.99
CA TRP A 19 -11.60 4.42 8.34
C TRP A 19 -12.96 4.38 7.66
N GLU A 20 -13.80 5.43 7.86
CA GLU A 20 -15.04 5.64 7.12
C GLU A 20 -14.79 6.24 5.72
N MET A 21 -13.57 6.71 5.45
CA MET A 21 -13.21 7.20 4.11
C MET A 21 -13.29 6.07 3.08
N ASP A 22 -13.83 6.39 1.92
CA ASP A 22 -13.78 5.50 0.76
C ASP A 22 -12.34 5.00 0.52
N HIS A 23 -12.21 3.70 0.31
CA HIS A 23 -10.95 3.08 -0.11
C HIS A 23 -10.93 2.84 -1.62
N THR A 24 -9.75 2.69 -2.19
CA THR A 24 -9.54 2.38 -3.61
C THR A 24 -9.09 0.93 -3.84
N TRP A 25 -8.98 0.15 -2.77
CA TRP A 25 -8.60 -1.24 -2.83
C TRP A 25 -9.72 -2.10 -3.39
N PRO A 26 -9.43 -3.09 -4.26
CA PRO A 26 -10.40 -4.11 -4.62
C PRO A 26 -10.86 -4.89 -3.39
N GLU A 27 -12.14 -5.28 -3.34
CA GLU A 27 -12.75 -5.95 -2.18
C GLU A 27 -11.97 -7.20 -1.74
N PHE A 28 -11.52 -8.01 -2.70
CA PHE A 28 -10.73 -9.21 -2.38
C PHE A 28 -9.40 -8.89 -1.68
N ALA A 29 -8.77 -7.75 -1.98
CA ALA A 29 -7.49 -7.37 -1.38
C ALA A 29 -7.62 -6.96 0.11
N LEU A 30 -8.82 -6.58 0.55
CA LEU A 30 -9.10 -6.30 1.97
C LEU A 30 -9.08 -7.56 2.84
N ASN A 31 -9.04 -8.73 2.23
CA ASN A 31 -9.01 -10.01 2.92
C ASN A 31 -7.59 -10.58 3.08
N ASP A 32 -6.57 -9.73 2.96
CA ASP A 32 -5.22 -10.11 3.30
C ASP A 32 -5.08 -10.22 4.83
N PRO A 33 -4.76 -11.40 5.38
CA PRO A 33 -4.72 -11.60 6.83
C PRO A 33 -3.59 -10.84 7.53
N LEU A 34 -2.55 -10.40 6.81
CA LEU A 34 -1.48 -9.62 7.40
C LEU A 34 -1.89 -8.17 7.68
N ALA A 35 -2.95 -7.68 7.04
CA ALA A 35 -3.55 -6.39 7.36
C ALA A 35 -3.92 -6.28 8.85
N ASP A 36 -4.39 -7.37 9.46
CA ASP A 36 -4.77 -7.43 10.88
C ASP A 36 -3.61 -7.24 11.85
N LEU A 37 -2.37 -7.34 11.39
CA LEU A 37 -1.18 -7.04 12.20
C LEU A 37 -0.84 -5.54 12.27
N PHE A 38 -1.50 -4.72 11.46
CA PHE A 38 -1.25 -3.28 11.40
C PHE A 38 -2.50 -2.44 11.69
N TYR A 39 -3.57 -2.60 10.89
CA TYR A 39 -4.71 -1.68 10.91
C TYR A 39 -5.44 -1.59 12.26
N PRO A 40 -5.64 -2.67 13.04
CA PRO A 40 -6.25 -2.58 14.37
C PRO A 40 -5.43 -1.83 15.42
N PHE A 41 -4.16 -1.47 15.12
CA PHE A 41 -3.25 -0.80 16.04
C PHE A 41 -2.85 0.60 15.59
N THR A 42 -3.53 1.13 14.57
CA THR A 42 -3.20 2.44 13.97
C THR A 42 -3.51 3.63 14.87
N ASP A 43 -4.47 3.50 15.76
CA ASP A 43 -4.86 4.52 16.74
C ASP A 43 -4.09 4.42 18.07
N THR A 44 -3.28 3.40 18.22
CA THR A 44 -2.49 3.11 19.43
C THR A 44 -1.00 3.01 19.11
N THR A 45 -0.56 1.80 18.78
CA THR A 45 0.86 1.48 18.57
C THR A 45 1.48 2.23 17.39
N TYR A 46 0.73 2.41 16.30
CA TYR A 46 1.23 3.01 15.06
C TYR A 46 0.70 4.43 14.81
N ALA A 47 0.07 5.08 15.80
CA ALA A 47 -0.56 6.39 15.62
C ALA A 47 0.42 7.48 15.15
N GLU A 48 1.70 7.40 15.50
CA GLU A 48 2.75 8.29 15.01
C GLU A 48 3.14 8.05 13.53
N TYR A 49 2.76 6.89 12.97
CA TYR A 49 3.05 6.45 11.61
C TYR A 49 1.83 6.58 10.68
N VAL A 50 0.71 7.08 11.19
CA VAL A 50 -0.50 7.36 10.43
C VAL A 50 -0.67 8.86 10.28
N LEU A 51 -0.67 9.35 9.05
CA LEU A 51 -0.92 10.75 8.74
C LEU A 51 -2.37 10.95 8.32
N VAL A 52 -2.94 12.03 8.79
CA VAL A 52 -4.29 12.49 8.49
C VAL A 52 -4.21 13.87 7.89
N ALA A 53 -4.87 14.06 6.76
CA ALA A 53 -5.09 15.38 6.18
C ALA A 53 -6.55 15.79 6.36
N ASP A 54 -6.78 16.97 6.90
CA ASP A 54 -8.08 17.61 6.98
C ASP A 54 -8.07 19.01 6.32
N ASP A 55 -9.23 19.50 5.98
CA ASP A 55 -9.42 20.78 5.30
C ASP A 55 -10.35 21.67 6.14
N ASP A 56 -9.94 22.89 6.41
CA ASP A 56 -10.74 23.87 7.16
C ASP A 56 -12.14 24.08 6.57
N ALA A 57 -12.34 23.75 5.29
CA ALA A 57 -13.65 23.82 4.64
C ALA A 57 -14.59 22.64 4.98
N ASP A 58 -14.06 21.54 5.54
CA ASP A 58 -14.84 20.36 5.92
C ASP A 58 -14.28 19.79 7.25
N PRO A 59 -14.36 20.53 8.35
CA PRO A 59 -13.70 20.20 9.60
C PRO A 59 -14.24 18.90 10.19
N GLY A 60 -13.33 18.09 10.72
CA GLY A 60 -13.65 16.80 11.33
C GLY A 60 -13.82 15.63 10.35
N ARG A 61 -13.72 15.88 9.04
CA ARG A 61 -13.75 14.84 8.01
C ARG A 61 -12.42 14.77 7.27
N PRO A 62 -11.65 13.70 7.46
CA PRO A 62 -10.39 13.51 6.75
C PRO A 62 -10.57 13.56 5.23
N VAL A 63 -9.66 14.22 4.53
CA VAL A 63 -9.63 14.28 3.06
C VAL A 63 -8.60 13.33 2.47
N ALA A 64 -7.60 12.94 3.26
CA ALA A 64 -6.64 11.90 2.91
C ALA A 64 -6.03 11.26 4.17
N ARG A 65 -5.56 10.04 4.02
CA ARG A 65 -4.73 9.35 5.01
C ARG A 65 -3.50 8.74 4.35
N ALA A 66 -2.45 8.54 5.16
CA ALA A 66 -1.27 7.81 4.74
C ALA A 66 -0.74 6.97 5.90
N CYS A 67 -0.40 5.72 5.65
CA CYS A 67 0.04 4.76 6.64
C CYS A 67 1.47 4.31 6.35
N MET A 68 2.28 4.23 7.41
CA MET A 68 3.64 3.73 7.36
C MET A 68 3.82 2.63 8.40
N MET A 69 4.64 1.63 8.09
CA MET A 69 5.06 0.58 9.02
C MET A 69 6.54 0.70 9.36
N PRO A 70 6.89 0.96 10.62
CA PRO A 70 8.27 0.78 11.06
C PRO A 70 8.59 -0.72 11.14
N TYR A 71 9.71 -1.13 10.60
CA TYR A 71 10.10 -2.54 10.56
C TYR A 71 11.58 -2.72 10.87
N ARG A 72 11.98 -3.97 11.14
CA ARG A 72 13.39 -4.34 11.27
C ARG A 72 13.75 -5.39 10.24
N SER A 73 14.83 -5.16 9.52
CA SER A 73 15.45 -6.13 8.61
C SER A 73 16.95 -6.11 8.83
N GLU A 74 17.57 -7.28 8.79
CA GLU A 74 19.01 -7.44 8.74
C GLU A 74 19.49 -7.69 7.29
N ASP A 75 18.54 -7.82 6.36
CA ASP A 75 18.85 -8.03 4.95
C ASP A 75 19.34 -6.72 4.32
N ALA A 76 20.37 -6.81 3.49
CA ALA A 76 20.90 -5.68 2.74
C ALA A 76 19.98 -5.27 1.57
N GLU A 77 19.12 -6.18 1.13
CA GLU A 77 18.20 -5.98 0.01
C GLU A 77 16.75 -5.91 0.46
N LEU A 78 15.95 -5.14 -0.28
CA LEU A 78 14.50 -5.11 -0.10
C LEU A 78 13.90 -6.49 -0.43
N PRO A 79 13.01 -7.01 0.42
CA PRO A 79 12.54 -8.37 0.30
C PRO A 79 11.54 -8.58 -0.83
N ASP A 80 11.46 -9.81 -1.33
CA ASP A 80 10.52 -10.19 -2.39
C ASP A 80 9.05 -10.25 -1.93
N ASP A 81 8.83 -10.30 -0.62
CA ASP A 81 7.51 -10.35 0.01
C ASP A 81 6.93 -8.96 0.36
N GLY A 82 7.49 -7.92 -0.18
CA GLY A 82 6.94 -6.57 -0.27
C GLY A 82 6.13 -6.09 0.94
N TRP A 83 4.86 -5.80 0.71
CA TRP A 83 3.91 -5.26 1.68
C TRP A 83 3.68 -6.22 2.86
N ASP A 84 3.39 -7.48 2.60
CA ASP A 84 3.23 -8.54 3.61
C ASP A 84 4.48 -8.70 4.47
N GLY A 85 5.62 -8.70 3.80
CA GLY A 85 6.91 -8.85 4.45
C GLY A 85 7.25 -7.71 5.39
N VAL A 86 6.92 -6.49 5.03
CA VAL A 86 7.09 -5.30 5.88
C VAL A 86 6.22 -5.40 7.12
N ILE A 87 4.93 -5.69 6.96
CA ILE A 87 3.99 -5.79 8.09
C ILE A 87 4.44 -6.88 9.06
N ARG A 88 4.75 -8.07 8.53
CA ARG A 88 5.24 -9.20 9.35
C ARG A 88 6.52 -8.85 10.10
N ARG A 89 7.50 -8.21 9.45
CA ARG A 89 8.76 -7.80 10.09
C ARG A 89 8.55 -6.72 11.15
N GLY A 90 7.68 -5.76 10.88
CA GLY A 90 7.34 -4.72 11.85
C GLY A 90 6.63 -5.29 13.07
N TRP A 91 5.64 -6.16 12.87
CA TRP A 91 4.97 -6.89 13.95
C TRP A 91 5.96 -7.69 14.80
N LEU A 92 6.80 -8.51 14.16
CA LEU A 92 7.80 -9.34 14.87
C LEU A 92 8.83 -8.49 15.62
N ALA A 93 9.26 -7.36 15.08
CA ALA A 93 10.18 -6.46 15.74
C ALA A 93 9.55 -5.89 17.02
N ARG A 94 8.28 -5.47 16.94
CA ARG A 94 7.52 -5.01 18.10
C ARG A 94 7.40 -6.07 19.18
N GLU A 95 6.94 -7.28 18.82
CA GLU A 95 6.77 -8.39 19.77
C GLU A 95 8.09 -8.77 20.48
N ARG A 96 9.22 -8.57 19.83
CA ARG A 96 10.56 -8.83 20.35
C ARG A 96 11.20 -7.63 21.05
N GLY A 97 10.51 -6.49 21.15
CA GLY A 97 11.06 -5.26 21.71
C GLY A 97 12.27 -4.71 20.95
N GLN A 98 12.37 -5.03 19.66
CA GLN A 98 13.48 -4.59 18.80
C GLN A 98 13.19 -3.21 18.23
N ARG A 99 14.21 -2.35 18.21
CA ARG A 99 14.10 -1.04 17.55
C ARG A 99 14.00 -1.24 16.02
N PRO A 100 13.05 -0.57 15.34
CA PRO A 100 13.00 -0.56 13.89
C PRO A 100 14.25 0.13 13.31
N ASN A 101 14.73 -0.37 12.17
CA ASN A 101 15.82 0.24 11.40
C ASN A 101 15.38 0.65 10.00
N GLY A 102 14.12 0.43 9.64
CA GLY A 102 13.50 0.84 8.39
C GLY A 102 12.06 1.28 8.60
N VAL A 103 11.54 2.05 7.65
CA VAL A 103 10.14 2.45 7.58
C VAL A 103 9.63 2.33 6.14
N SER A 104 8.44 1.76 5.98
CA SER A 104 7.80 1.57 4.67
C SER A 104 6.46 2.28 4.60
N ALA A 105 6.19 2.97 3.50
CA ALA A 105 4.85 3.35 3.15
C ALA A 105 4.01 2.11 2.87
N LEU A 106 2.79 2.06 3.38
CA LEU A 106 1.82 0.99 3.14
C LEU A 106 0.65 1.46 2.27
N GLU A 107 0.18 2.69 2.53
CA GLU A 107 -1.03 3.21 1.90
C GLU A 107 -0.99 4.73 1.82
N ILE A 108 -1.54 5.28 0.74
CA ILE A 108 -2.03 6.64 0.65
C ILE A 108 -3.43 6.57 0.04
N SER A 109 -4.43 6.94 0.82
CA SER A 109 -5.82 7.05 0.36
C SER A 109 -6.27 8.49 0.34
N VAL A 110 -6.92 8.89 -0.76
CA VAL A 110 -7.50 10.23 -0.96
C VAL A 110 -8.98 10.07 -1.22
N ARG A 111 -9.80 10.82 -0.47
CA ARG A 111 -11.24 10.83 -0.63
C ARG A 111 -11.63 11.11 -2.09
N LYS A 112 -12.63 10.43 -2.63
CA LYS A 112 -12.97 10.44 -4.07
C LYS A 112 -13.20 11.84 -4.63
N ASP A 113 -13.90 12.70 -3.89
CA ASP A 113 -14.19 14.10 -4.27
C ASP A 113 -12.96 15.02 -4.24
N ARG A 114 -11.83 14.53 -3.73
CA ARG A 114 -10.56 15.27 -3.59
C ARG A 114 -9.44 14.70 -4.47
N GLN A 115 -9.74 13.68 -5.27
CA GLN A 115 -8.79 13.10 -6.21
C GLN A 115 -8.52 14.03 -7.39
N GLY A 116 -7.43 13.80 -8.12
CA GLY A 116 -7.04 14.60 -9.29
C GLY A 116 -6.32 15.92 -8.95
N GLY A 117 -6.38 16.40 -7.70
CA GLY A 117 -5.74 17.64 -7.24
C GLY A 117 -4.29 17.52 -6.77
N GLY A 118 -3.63 16.37 -6.96
CA GLY A 118 -2.24 16.15 -6.55
C GLY A 118 -2.05 15.86 -5.05
N LEU A 119 -3.13 15.67 -4.28
CA LEU A 119 -3.07 15.46 -2.83
C LEU A 119 -2.26 14.21 -2.45
N SER A 120 -2.29 13.15 -3.26
CA SER A 120 -1.44 11.96 -3.04
C SER A 120 0.06 12.28 -3.03
N GLY A 121 0.51 13.20 -3.90
CA GLY A 121 1.89 13.68 -3.90
C GLY A 121 2.22 14.54 -2.67
N VAL A 122 1.25 15.31 -2.16
CA VAL A 122 1.39 16.07 -0.91
C VAL A 122 1.52 15.11 0.27
N MET A 123 0.66 14.08 0.35
CA MET A 123 0.74 13.05 1.40
C MET A 123 2.05 12.28 1.36
N LEU A 124 2.54 11.91 0.18
CA LEU A 124 3.84 11.24 0.03
C LEU A 124 5.00 12.11 0.56
N ARG A 125 4.96 13.42 0.32
CA ARG A 125 5.93 14.37 0.85
C ARG A 125 5.86 14.43 2.38
N ALA A 126 4.66 14.53 2.94
CA ALA A 126 4.46 14.52 4.39
C ALA A 126 4.95 13.20 5.04
N MET A 127 4.74 12.05 4.39
CA MET A 127 5.30 10.77 4.86
C MET A 127 6.83 10.81 4.92
N ARG A 128 7.48 11.35 3.89
CA ARG A 128 8.94 11.50 3.85
C ARG A 128 9.45 12.42 4.96
N GLU A 129 8.81 13.56 5.17
CA GLU A 129 9.13 14.51 6.23
C GLU A 129 8.96 13.87 7.61
N ARG A 130 7.86 13.15 7.82
CA ARG A 130 7.61 12.42 9.06
C ARG A 130 8.64 11.32 9.31
N ALA A 131 8.95 10.52 8.30
CA ALA A 131 9.96 9.46 8.40
C ALA A 131 11.35 10.04 8.75
N ALA A 132 11.73 11.17 8.13
CA ALA A 132 12.96 11.88 8.47
C ALA A 132 12.95 12.40 9.92
N ALA A 133 11.85 13.00 10.36
CA ALA A 133 11.69 13.48 11.75
C ALA A 133 11.77 12.36 12.79
N LEU A 134 11.37 11.13 12.41
CA LEU A 134 11.52 9.92 13.23
C LEU A 134 12.94 9.32 13.21
N GLY A 135 13.86 9.92 12.42
CA GLY A 135 15.26 9.52 12.36
C GLY A 135 15.59 8.42 11.36
N PHE A 136 14.68 8.09 10.43
CA PHE A 136 14.97 7.16 9.35
C PHE A 136 15.77 7.86 8.23
N ALA A 137 16.69 7.11 7.62
CA ALA A 137 17.49 7.61 6.50
C ALA A 137 16.78 7.47 5.14
N GLU A 138 15.77 6.60 5.09
CA GLU A 138 15.06 6.22 3.87
C GLU A 138 13.61 5.87 4.19
N LEU A 139 12.69 6.24 3.29
CA LEU A 139 11.35 5.71 3.22
C LEU A 139 11.26 4.79 1.99
N VAL A 140 10.95 3.52 2.20
CA VAL A 140 10.68 2.59 1.10
C VAL A 140 9.18 2.41 0.89
N ALA A 141 8.78 1.96 -0.29
CA ALA A 141 7.37 1.69 -0.60
C ALA A 141 7.27 0.51 -1.57
N PRO A 142 6.53 -0.56 -1.23
CA PRO A 142 6.12 -1.59 -2.19
C PRO A 142 4.89 -1.07 -2.95
N VAL A 143 5.16 -0.28 -3.98
CA VAL A 143 4.14 0.46 -4.72
C VAL A 143 3.29 -0.49 -5.55
N ARG A 144 1.97 -0.40 -5.38
CA ARG A 144 0.98 -1.04 -6.24
C ARG A 144 0.71 -0.13 -7.45
N PRO A 145 1.15 -0.47 -8.67
CA PRO A 145 0.95 0.41 -9.83
C PRO A 145 -0.52 0.55 -10.19
N ASN A 146 -0.96 1.80 -10.43
CA ASN A 146 -2.37 2.11 -10.60
C ASN A 146 -3.01 1.56 -11.89
N HIS A 147 -2.25 1.47 -12.97
CA HIS A 147 -2.78 1.02 -14.27
C HIS A 147 -2.42 -0.44 -14.61
N LYS A 148 -1.67 -1.12 -13.75
CA LYS A 148 -1.25 -2.51 -14.01
C LYS A 148 -2.43 -3.49 -14.14
N HIS A 149 -3.52 -3.23 -13.42
CA HIS A 149 -4.75 -4.02 -13.50
C HIS A 149 -5.43 -3.98 -14.89
N LEU A 150 -5.09 -3.01 -15.74
CA LEU A 150 -5.57 -2.94 -17.12
C LEU A 150 -4.85 -3.94 -18.05
N GLU A 151 -3.73 -4.48 -17.57
CA GLU A 151 -2.87 -5.42 -18.30
C GLU A 151 -2.46 -6.59 -17.40
N PRO A 152 -3.39 -7.37 -16.82
CA PRO A 152 -3.06 -8.38 -15.80
C PRO A 152 -2.11 -9.46 -16.34
N GLY A 153 -2.18 -9.79 -17.61
CA GLY A 153 -1.29 -10.76 -18.27
C GLY A 153 0.14 -10.28 -18.53
N THR A 154 0.42 -8.99 -18.43
CA THR A 154 1.78 -8.46 -18.62
C THR A 154 2.63 -8.73 -17.36
N PRO A 155 3.81 -9.35 -17.45
CA PRO A 155 4.68 -9.54 -16.29
C PRO A 155 5.07 -8.21 -15.61
N MET A 156 5.04 -8.15 -14.28
CA MET A 156 5.42 -6.94 -13.55
C MET A 156 6.87 -6.53 -13.83
N ALA A 157 7.76 -7.50 -14.05
CA ALA A 157 9.16 -7.24 -14.41
C ALA A 157 9.32 -6.49 -15.74
N GLU A 158 8.34 -6.59 -16.65
CA GLU A 158 8.28 -5.80 -17.88
C GLU A 158 7.57 -4.46 -17.64
N TYR A 159 6.41 -4.49 -16.98
CA TYR A 159 5.56 -3.32 -16.76
C TYR A 159 6.25 -2.22 -15.93
N ALA A 160 6.95 -2.60 -14.87
CA ALA A 160 7.55 -1.67 -13.90
C ALA A 160 8.57 -0.70 -14.52
N TRP A 161 9.23 -1.11 -15.59
CA TRP A 161 10.30 -0.36 -16.23
C TRP A 161 9.86 0.40 -17.49
N ARG A 162 8.58 0.31 -17.85
CA ARG A 162 8.06 1.08 -18.98
C ARG A 162 8.12 2.56 -18.69
N THR A 163 8.62 3.31 -19.66
CA THR A 163 8.71 4.77 -19.60
C THR A 163 7.90 5.41 -20.72
N ARG A 164 7.56 6.67 -20.52
CA ARG A 164 7.00 7.57 -21.52
C ARG A 164 8.14 8.23 -22.30
N GLU A 165 7.78 9.02 -23.31
CA GLU A 165 8.73 9.80 -24.12
C GLU A 165 9.53 10.79 -23.26
N ASP A 166 8.97 11.31 -22.17
CA ASP A 166 9.63 12.20 -21.21
C ASP A 166 10.58 11.47 -20.25
N GLY A 167 10.80 10.16 -20.42
CA GLY A 167 11.65 9.32 -19.58
C GLY A 167 11.05 8.97 -18.21
N LEU A 168 9.87 9.47 -17.87
CA LEU A 168 9.19 9.14 -16.62
C LEU A 168 8.42 7.81 -16.71
N PRO A 169 8.15 7.14 -15.57
CA PRO A 169 7.39 5.90 -15.57
C PRO A 169 6.05 5.97 -16.32
N TYR A 170 5.73 4.94 -17.05
CA TYR A 170 4.45 4.78 -17.74
C TYR A 170 3.28 4.79 -16.75
N ASP A 171 3.40 4.05 -15.65
CA ASP A 171 2.39 4.02 -14.61
C ASP A 171 2.26 5.37 -13.88
N PRO A 172 1.04 5.90 -13.72
CA PRO A 172 0.83 7.21 -13.08
C PRO A 172 1.32 7.26 -11.64
N TRP A 173 1.16 6.18 -10.87
CA TRP A 173 1.52 6.16 -9.46
C TRP A 173 3.03 6.02 -9.26
N LEU A 174 3.69 5.15 -10.03
CA LEU A 174 5.16 5.10 -10.08
C LEU A 174 5.75 6.46 -10.48
N ARG A 175 5.10 7.16 -11.41
CA ARG A 175 5.50 8.50 -11.85
C ARG A 175 5.39 9.54 -10.73
N VAL A 176 4.37 9.48 -9.87
CA VAL A 176 4.26 10.36 -8.69
C VAL A 176 5.45 10.12 -7.75
N HIS A 177 5.78 8.86 -7.48
CA HIS A 177 6.93 8.50 -6.65
C HIS A 177 8.26 9.01 -7.23
N VAL A 178 8.50 8.82 -8.53
CA VAL A 178 9.73 9.27 -9.19
C VAL A 178 9.83 10.81 -9.21
N ARG A 179 8.73 11.51 -9.49
CA ARG A 179 8.69 12.99 -9.40
C ARG A 179 8.94 13.51 -7.99
N ALA A 180 8.61 12.75 -6.97
CA ALA A 180 8.93 13.06 -5.58
C ALA A 180 10.37 12.68 -5.18
N GLY A 181 11.23 12.33 -6.15
CA GLY A 181 12.62 11.94 -5.92
C GLY A 181 12.83 10.47 -5.56
N GLY A 182 11.80 9.64 -5.69
CA GLY A 182 11.89 8.20 -5.50
C GLY A 182 12.64 7.52 -6.64
N LYS A 183 13.30 6.40 -6.32
CA LYS A 183 13.98 5.54 -7.29
C LYS A 183 13.33 4.17 -7.29
N ILE A 184 12.93 3.69 -8.47
CA ILE A 184 12.50 2.30 -8.65
C ILE A 184 13.71 1.40 -8.40
N VAL A 185 13.57 0.41 -7.53
CA VAL A 185 14.67 -0.47 -7.10
C VAL A 185 14.54 -1.85 -7.73
N LYS A 186 13.42 -2.52 -7.48
CA LYS A 186 13.16 -3.89 -7.98
C LYS A 186 11.67 -4.20 -7.91
N VAL A 187 11.26 -5.30 -8.52
CA VAL A 187 9.94 -5.89 -8.30
C VAL A 187 9.95 -6.71 -7.00
N ALA A 188 8.88 -6.61 -6.23
CA ALA A 188 8.53 -7.53 -5.16
C ALA A 188 7.49 -8.53 -5.72
N PRO A 189 7.90 -9.73 -6.15
CA PRO A 189 7.05 -10.60 -6.97
C PRO A 189 5.88 -11.24 -6.21
N ARG A 190 5.91 -11.21 -4.88
CA ARG A 190 4.86 -11.77 -4.00
C ARG A 190 4.58 -10.83 -2.82
N SER A 191 4.27 -9.59 -3.16
CA SER A 191 4.12 -8.50 -2.18
C SER A 191 2.92 -8.67 -1.28
N MET A 192 1.80 -9.16 -1.81
CA MET A 192 0.60 -9.54 -1.06
C MET A 192 0.13 -10.92 -1.53
N VAL A 193 -0.38 -11.72 -0.60
CA VAL A 193 -0.91 -13.06 -0.91
C VAL A 193 -2.28 -13.23 -0.26
N VAL A 194 -3.32 -13.21 -1.07
CA VAL A 194 -4.69 -13.46 -0.62
C VAL A 194 -5.11 -14.86 -1.06
N ALA A 195 -5.40 -15.70 -0.08
CA ALA A 195 -5.88 -17.07 -0.31
C ALA A 195 -7.24 -17.25 0.37
N GLY A 196 -8.11 -18.04 -0.27
CA GLY A 196 -9.42 -18.33 0.27
C GLY A 196 -10.08 -19.51 -0.42
N THR A 197 -11.19 -19.97 0.15
CA THR A 197 -12.08 -20.94 -0.47
C THR A 197 -12.76 -20.35 -1.70
N LEU A 198 -13.26 -21.19 -2.58
CA LEU A 198 -14.00 -20.72 -3.75
C LEU A 198 -15.29 -19.99 -3.37
N ALA A 199 -15.90 -20.33 -2.22
CA ALA A 199 -17.05 -19.62 -1.69
C ALA A 199 -16.70 -18.18 -1.27
N GLU A 200 -15.56 -17.98 -0.61
CA GLU A 200 -15.06 -16.66 -0.26
C GLU A 200 -14.74 -15.84 -1.53
N TRP A 201 -14.02 -16.40 -2.48
CA TRP A 201 -13.72 -15.73 -3.74
C TRP A 201 -14.95 -15.31 -4.53
N ARG A 202 -16.01 -16.15 -4.54
CA ARG A 202 -17.31 -15.78 -5.13
C ARG A 202 -17.94 -14.58 -4.42
N THR A 203 -17.85 -14.56 -3.09
CA THR A 203 -18.35 -13.46 -2.27
C THR A 203 -17.58 -12.16 -2.54
N TRP A 204 -16.25 -12.23 -2.58
CA TRP A 204 -15.38 -11.05 -2.76
C TRP A 204 -15.43 -10.47 -4.17
N THR A 205 -15.72 -11.29 -5.18
CA THR A 205 -15.57 -10.85 -6.59
C THR A 205 -16.85 -10.91 -7.41
N GLY A 206 -17.84 -11.68 -6.98
CA GLY A 206 -19.06 -11.99 -7.77
C GLY A 206 -18.78 -12.93 -8.96
N LEU A 207 -17.55 -13.46 -9.12
CA LEU A 207 -17.18 -14.37 -10.20
C LEU A 207 -17.44 -15.84 -9.83
N PRO A 208 -17.67 -16.74 -10.79
CA PRO A 208 -18.14 -18.09 -10.51
C PRO A 208 -17.08 -18.99 -9.84
N PHE A 209 -15.79 -18.83 -10.12
CA PHE A 209 -14.73 -19.72 -9.61
C PHE A 209 -15.12 -21.20 -9.65
N ASP A 210 -15.60 -21.67 -10.80
CA ASP A 210 -16.16 -23.02 -11.00
C ASP A 210 -15.21 -23.98 -11.72
N ARG A 211 -14.06 -23.49 -12.18
CA ARG A 211 -13.05 -24.25 -12.94
C ARG A 211 -11.66 -23.92 -12.49
N SER A 212 -10.78 -24.93 -12.52
CA SER A 212 -9.35 -24.72 -12.28
C SER A 212 -8.70 -23.98 -13.44
N GLY A 213 -7.76 -23.10 -13.11
CA GLY A 213 -7.02 -22.25 -14.05
C GLY A 213 -6.85 -20.82 -13.54
N GLU A 214 -6.40 -19.96 -14.42
CA GLU A 214 -6.29 -18.53 -14.18
C GLU A 214 -7.63 -17.84 -14.34
N VAL A 215 -7.98 -16.99 -13.37
CA VAL A 215 -9.21 -16.18 -13.37
C VAL A 215 -8.82 -14.71 -13.35
N GLU A 216 -9.21 -13.97 -14.39
CA GLU A 216 -9.07 -12.52 -14.40
C GLU A 216 -10.10 -11.90 -13.47
N VAL A 217 -9.62 -11.21 -12.43
CA VAL A 217 -10.46 -10.53 -11.45
C VAL A 217 -10.32 -9.03 -11.63
N PRO A 218 -11.42 -8.26 -11.73
CA PRO A 218 -11.37 -6.81 -11.86
C PRO A 218 -10.55 -6.16 -10.73
N GLY A 219 -9.58 -5.34 -11.12
CA GLY A 219 -8.69 -4.67 -10.18
C GLY A 219 -7.46 -5.48 -9.75
N ALA A 220 -7.37 -6.78 -10.03
CA ALA A 220 -6.18 -7.58 -9.77
C ALA A 220 -5.04 -7.23 -10.74
N LEU A 221 -3.80 -7.22 -10.24
CA LEU A 221 -2.61 -6.92 -11.06
C LEU A 221 -2.12 -8.13 -11.86
N THR A 222 -2.50 -9.33 -11.42
CA THR A 222 -2.23 -10.62 -12.06
C THR A 222 -3.48 -11.48 -11.97
N PRO A 223 -3.66 -12.50 -12.81
CA PRO A 223 -4.76 -13.45 -12.65
C PRO A 223 -4.70 -14.17 -11.30
N VAL A 224 -5.86 -14.52 -10.76
CA VAL A 224 -6.02 -15.37 -9.58
C VAL A 224 -5.94 -16.83 -10.00
N LEU A 225 -5.13 -17.65 -9.33
CA LEU A 225 -5.03 -19.07 -9.61
C LEU A 225 -6.11 -19.85 -8.85
N CYS A 226 -7.09 -20.36 -9.58
CA CYS A 226 -8.16 -21.22 -9.06
C CYS A 226 -7.77 -22.70 -9.13
N ARG A 227 -8.06 -23.44 -8.07
CA ARG A 227 -7.94 -24.90 -7.96
C ARG A 227 -9.27 -25.47 -7.49
N ALA A 228 -10.17 -25.71 -8.44
CA ALA A 228 -11.55 -26.12 -8.14
C ALA A 228 -11.60 -27.47 -7.43
N GLU A 229 -10.73 -28.39 -7.77
CA GLU A 229 -10.59 -29.72 -7.16
C GLU A 229 -10.13 -29.69 -5.69
N HIS A 230 -9.58 -28.56 -5.24
CA HIS A 230 -9.08 -28.38 -3.87
C HIS A 230 -9.84 -27.30 -3.10
N ASP A 231 -10.94 -26.80 -3.64
CA ASP A 231 -11.79 -25.75 -3.06
C ASP A 231 -10.99 -24.53 -2.58
N HIS A 232 -10.00 -24.07 -3.38
CA HIS A 232 -9.31 -22.83 -3.07
C HIS A 232 -8.87 -22.05 -4.32
N ALA A 233 -8.66 -20.74 -4.12
CA ALA A 233 -7.96 -19.91 -5.08
C ALA A 233 -6.97 -18.99 -4.34
N VAL A 234 -5.91 -18.59 -5.06
CA VAL A 234 -4.83 -17.78 -4.51
C VAL A 234 -4.50 -16.65 -5.49
N TYR A 235 -4.46 -15.46 -4.95
CA TYR A 235 -3.95 -14.28 -5.61
C TYR A 235 -2.55 -13.97 -5.08
N VAL A 236 -1.58 -13.79 -5.96
CA VAL A 236 -0.24 -13.33 -5.62
C VAL A 236 -0.01 -11.99 -6.31
N GLU A 237 -0.02 -10.92 -5.55
CA GLU A 237 0.17 -9.56 -6.06
C GLU A 237 1.65 -9.20 -6.10
N PRO A 238 2.21 -8.86 -7.27
CA PRO A 238 3.51 -8.22 -7.36
C PRO A 238 3.38 -6.72 -7.16
N ASN A 239 4.32 -6.12 -6.43
CA ASN A 239 4.47 -4.67 -6.34
C ASN A 239 5.85 -4.23 -6.84
N VAL A 240 6.10 -2.92 -6.83
CA VAL A 240 7.36 -2.32 -7.26
C VAL A 240 7.98 -1.58 -6.09
N TRP A 241 9.15 -2.02 -5.65
CA TRP A 241 9.89 -1.30 -4.62
C TRP A 241 10.39 0.04 -5.13
N VAL A 242 10.03 1.09 -4.43
CA VAL A 242 10.56 2.44 -4.63
C VAL A 242 11.21 2.91 -3.34
N SER A 243 12.43 3.43 -3.45
CA SER A 243 13.20 4.01 -2.36
C SER A 243 13.17 5.52 -2.45
N HIS A 244 12.98 6.20 -1.31
CA HIS A 244 13.04 7.64 -1.13
C HIS A 244 14.10 7.97 -0.08
N PRO A 245 15.32 8.35 -0.48
CA PRO A 245 16.30 8.88 0.45
C PRO A 245 15.77 10.13 1.18
N LEU A 246 16.04 10.22 2.47
CA LEU A 246 15.57 11.26 3.39
C LEU A 246 16.74 12.12 3.87
N SER A 247 17.45 12.72 2.92
CA SER A 247 18.54 13.67 3.21
C SER A 247 18.03 15.10 3.32
#